data_d235b0818ab3ffa001f8b0739f6cb4b7
#
_entry.id   d235b0818ab3ffa001f8b0739f6cb4b7
#
_cell.length_a   1.000
_cell.length_b   1.000
_cell.length_c   1.000
_cell.angle_alpha   90.00
_cell.angle_beta   90.00
_cell.angle_gamma   90.00
#
_symmetry.space_group_name_H-M   'P 1'
#
loop_
_entity.id
_entity.type
_entity.pdbx_description
1 polymer ?
#
loop_
_entity_poly.entity_id
_entity_poly.type
_entity_poly.pdbx_seq_one_letter_code
_entity_poly.pdbx_strand_id
1 'polypeptide(L)'
;MKSSDRPPVDRAQRFAQACAPWQDAATAVMSPPGDEGLPDLAQFEALLIALGCGLLIGAERERRNATRTTRSAAGLRTFAIAGLGGGIAMIGGGAILLGVLVLSAAALATASYVRSHDLTDPGVTTELALVATVLLGGLAVPEPLLAGGAAVMVAVVLAARAPLHRFVGEVLSERELADVLVLGGAALVLLPLLPDRAMGPFAAINP
;
A
#
# COMPACT_ATOMS: atom_id res chain seq x y z
N MET A 1 -15.82 52.46 -22.95
CA MET A 1 -16.04 51.09 -23.45
C MET A 1 -14.78 50.68 -24.18
N LYS A 2 -13.90 49.89 -23.51
CA LYS A 2 -12.63 49.43 -24.07
C LYS A 2 -12.80 47.92 -24.32
N SER A 3 -13.01 47.60 -25.60
CA SER A 3 -13.13 46.25 -26.12
C SER A 3 -11.85 45.44 -25.80
N SER A 4 -12.00 44.33 -25.14
CA SER A 4 -10.94 43.38 -24.81
C SER A 4 -10.69 42.49 -26.04
N ASP A 5 -9.85 42.92 -26.97
CA ASP A 5 -9.31 42.07 -28.03
C ASP A 5 -8.24 41.13 -27.42
N ARG A 6 -8.65 39.95 -27.02
CA ARG A 6 -7.72 38.84 -26.83
C ARG A 6 -7.51 38.16 -28.19
N PRO A 7 -6.27 38.03 -28.68
CA PRO A 7 -6.03 37.31 -29.92
C PRO A 7 -6.51 35.85 -29.80
N PRO A 8 -7.02 35.25 -30.88
CA PRO A 8 -7.45 33.89 -30.90
C PRO A 8 -6.25 32.97 -30.60
N VAL A 9 -6.32 32.23 -29.50
CA VAL A 9 -5.31 31.23 -29.13
C VAL A 9 -5.29 30.19 -30.24
N ASP A 10 -4.17 30.13 -30.96
CA ASP A 10 -3.97 29.21 -32.08
C ASP A 10 -4.20 27.77 -31.66
N ARG A 11 -4.85 27.01 -32.55
CA ARG A 11 -5.12 25.56 -32.34
C ARG A 11 -3.84 24.80 -32.03
N ALA A 12 -2.71 25.20 -32.61
CA ALA A 12 -1.41 24.61 -32.35
C ALA A 12 -0.96 24.79 -30.90
N GLN A 13 -1.20 25.97 -30.30
CA GLN A 13 -0.87 26.23 -28.91
C GLN A 13 -1.73 25.39 -27.93
N ARG A 14 -3.00 25.20 -28.22
CA ARG A 14 -3.88 24.32 -27.41
C ARG A 14 -3.46 22.86 -27.51
N PHE A 15 -3.03 22.42 -28.69
CA PHE A 15 -2.55 21.05 -28.88
C PHE A 15 -1.21 20.83 -28.16
N ALA A 16 -0.30 21.79 -28.22
CA ALA A 16 0.96 21.75 -27.48
C ALA A 16 0.75 21.72 -25.96
N GLN A 17 -0.18 22.52 -25.43
CA GLN A 17 -0.53 22.52 -24.00
C GLN A 17 -1.21 21.21 -23.56
N ALA A 18 -2.01 20.60 -24.41
CA ALA A 18 -2.63 19.32 -24.12
C ALA A 18 -1.62 18.16 -24.15
N CYS A 19 -0.53 18.29 -24.94
CA CYS A 19 0.52 17.28 -25.04
C CYS A 19 1.67 17.48 -24.03
N ALA A 20 1.78 18.64 -23.39
CA ALA A 20 2.84 18.94 -22.43
C ALA A 20 2.98 17.89 -21.32
N PRO A 21 1.90 17.43 -20.65
CA PRO A 21 2.01 16.40 -19.62
C PRO A 21 2.59 15.08 -20.11
N TRP A 22 2.32 14.72 -21.37
CA TRP A 22 2.85 13.49 -21.98
C TRP A 22 4.30 13.62 -22.44
N GLN A 23 4.71 14.84 -22.85
CA GLN A 23 6.11 15.12 -23.20
C GLN A 23 6.99 15.13 -21.95
N ASP A 24 6.51 15.71 -20.83
CA ASP A 24 7.22 15.70 -19.56
C ASP A 24 7.34 14.28 -19.01
N ALA A 25 6.28 13.46 -19.13
CA ALA A 25 6.32 12.05 -18.77
C ALA A 25 7.27 11.25 -19.65
N ALA A 26 7.30 11.51 -20.96
CA ALA A 26 8.21 10.83 -21.90
C ALA A 26 9.67 11.23 -21.68
N THR A 27 9.94 12.50 -21.40
CA THR A 27 11.30 12.98 -21.09
C THR A 27 11.77 12.47 -19.74
N ALA A 28 10.90 12.37 -18.73
CA ALA A 28 11.23 11.76 -17.44
C ALA A 28 11.58 10.26 -17.57
N VAL A 29 10.94 9.54 -18.50
CA VAL A 29 11.26 8.13 -18.79
C VAL A 29 12.56 7.99 -19.62
N MET A 30 12.90 8.99 -20.45
CA MET A 30 14.07 8.96 -21.33
C MET A 30 15.27 9.74 -20.78
N SER A 31 15.16 10.38 -19.62
CA SER A 31 16.34 10.98 -18.98
C SER A 31 17.34 9.88 -18.65
N PRO A 32 18.57 9.92 -19.17
CA PRO A 32 19.60 8.98 -18.73
C PRO A 32 19.77 9.14 -17.22
N PRO A 33 20.00 8.05 -16.46
CA PRO A 33 20.33 8.15 -15.07
C PRO A 33 21.53 9.10 -14.94
N GLY A 34 21.29 10.26 -14.34
CA GLY A 34 22.32 11.24 -14.12
C GLY A 34 23.37 10.64 -13.20
N ASP A 35 24.62 10.82 -13.59
CA ASP A 35 25.85 10.60 -12.83
C ASP A 35 25.88 9.25 -12.08
N GLU A 36 26.54 8.26 -12.71
CA GLU A 36 26.81 6.94 -12.13
C GLU A 36 27.83 7.04 -10.97
N GLY A 37 27.47 7.80 -9.96
CA GLY A 37 28.03 7.69 -8.64
C GLY A 37 27.47 6.42 -7.97
N LEU A 38 28.27 5.79 -7.10
CA LEU A 38 27.91 4.71 -6.19
C LEU A 38 26.43 4.78 -5.79
N PRO A 39 25.69 3.65 -5.67
CA PRO A 39 24.29 3.66 -5.30
C PRO A 39 24.09 4.60 -4.13
N ASP A 40 23.24 5.60 -4.32
CA ASP A 40 23.01 6.64 -3.34
C ASP A 40 22.66 5.95 -2.02
N LEU A 41 23.34 6.33 -0.94
CA LEU A 41 23.10 5.74 0.40
C LEU A 41 21.61 5.70 0.72
N ALA A 42 20.84 6.70 0.23
CA ALA A 42 19.40 6.75 0.36
C ALA A 42 18.69 5.59 -0.37
N GLN A 43 19.15 5.20 -1.55
CA GLN A 43 18.58 4.05 -2.28
C GLN A 43 18.88 2.74 -1.56
N PHE A 44 20.09 2.60 -1.01
CA PHE A 44 20.46 1.43 -0.22
C PHE A 44 19.64 1.33 1.07
N GLU A 45 19.43 2.44 1.77
CA GLU A 45 18.55 2.52 2.94
C GLU A 45 17.12 2.13 2.59
N ALA A 46 16.58 2.65 1.48
CA ALA A 46 15.25 2.29 1.01
C ALA A 46 15.12 0.78 0.73
N LEU A 47 16.13 0.15 0.11
CA LEU A 47 16.15 -1.29 -0.12
C LEU A 47 16.23 -2.10 1.17
N LEU A 48 16.96 -1.63 2.17
CA LEU A 48 16.99 -2.27 3.50
C LEU A 48 15.62 -2.20 4.18
N ILE A 49 14.94 -1.06 4.08
CA ILE A 49 13.58 -0.90 4.61
C ILE A 49 12.60 -1.79 3.85
N ALA A 50 12.69 -1.83 2.51
CA ALA A 50 11.87 -2.71 1.69
C ALA A 50 12.04 -4.19 2.06
N LEU A 51 13.29 -4.62 2.26
CA LEU A 51 13.62 -5.95 2.76
C LEU A 51 13.04 -6.17 4.17
N GLY A 52 13.19 -5.19 5.06
CA GLY A 52 12.65 -5.21 6.42
C GLY A 52 11.13 -5.37 6.46
N CYS A 53 10.41 -4.65 5.61
CA CYS A 53 8.95 -4.80 5.45
C CYS A 53 8.59 -6.25 5.06
N GLY A 54 9.29 -6.80 4.08
CA GLY A 54 9.09 -8.19 3.64
C GLY A 54 9.40 -9.21 4.72
N LEU A 55 10.51 -9.04 5.45
CA LEU A 55 10.88 -9.91 6.55
C LEU A 55 9.88 -9.86 7.70
N LEU A 56 9.39 -8.68 8.06
CA LEU A 56 8.43 -8.50 9.15
C LEU A 56 7.11 -9.24 8.86
N ILE A 57 6.54 -9.01 7.68
CA ILE A 57 5.30 -9.66 7.25
C ILE A 57 5.52 -11.16 7.07
N GLY A 58 6.65 -11.54 6.48
CA GLY A 58 7.03 -12.93 6.26
C GLY A 58 7.24 -13.71 7.56
N ALA A 59 7.84 -13.09 8.58
CA ALA A 59 8.04 -13.72 9.89
C ALA A 59 6.71 -14.03 10.59
N GLU A 60 5.74 -13.10 10.54
CA GLU A 60 4.42 -13.34 11.08
C GLU A 60 3.71 -14.50 10.34
N ARG A 61 3.91 -14.57 9.02
CA ARG A 61 3.36 -15.66 8.21
C ARG A 61 4.01 -17.01 8.52
N GLU A 62 5.33 -17.04 8.63
CA GLU A 62 6.08 -18.26 8.96
C GLU A 62 5.70 -18.76 10.35
N ARG A 63 5.57 -17.88 11.33
CA ARG A 63 5.12 -18.22 12.70
C ARG A 63 3.75 -18.92 12.69
N ARG A 64 2.83 -18.48 11.83
CA ARG A 64 1.51 -19.10 11.70
C ARG A 64 1.55 -20.44 10.98
N ASN A 65 2.42 -20.56 9.97
CA ASN A 65 2.57 -21.81 9.23
C ASN A 65 3.21 -22.91 10.06
N ALA A 66 4.05 -22.55 11.04
CA ALA A 66 4.66 -23.50 11.95
C ALA A 66 3.63 -24.26 12.84
N THR A 67 2.45 -23.68 13.04
CA THR A 67 1.35 -24.30 13.80
C THR A 67 0.38 -25.10 12.92
N ARG A 68 0.58 -25.11 11.59
CA ARG A 68 -0.26 -25.82 10.63
C ARG A 68 0.45 -27.03 10.06
N THR A 69 -0.32 -28.11 9.85
CA THR A 69 0.19 -29.36 9.26
C THR A 69 0.44 -29.26 7.74
N THR A 70 -0.16 -28.27 7.09
CA THR A 70 -0.01 -28.03 5.65
C THR A 70 0.98 -26.90 5.39
N ARG A 71 2.02 -27.18 4.58
CA ARG A 71 3.01 -26.19 4.14
C ARG A 71 2.34 -25.13 3.25
N SER A 72 2.34 -23.87 3.70
CA SER A 72 1.98 -22.74 2.85
C SER A 72 3.07 -22.51 1.79
N ALA A 73 2.65 -22.18 0.56
CA ALA A 73 3.56 -21.94 -0.56
C ALA A 73 4.44 -20.68 -0.40
N ALA A 74 4.02 -19.72 0.42
CA ALA A 74 4.73 -18.46 0.65
C ALA A 74 5.23 -18.37 2.09
N GLY A 75 6.54 -18.55 2.28
CA GLY A 75 7.24 -18.40 3.57
C GLY A 75 8.04 -17.09 3.66
N LEU A 76 8.80 -16.93 4.74
CA LEU A 76 9.63 -15.77 5.05
C LEU A 76 10.46 -15.28 3.84
N ARG A 77 11.09 -16.21 3.12
CA ARG A 77 11.95 -15.89 1.96
C ARG A 77 11.16 -15.25 0.82
N THR A 78 9.96 -15.73 0.55
CA THR A 78 9.11 -15.23 -0.53
C THR A 78 8.70 -13.77 -0.26
N PHE A 79 8.31 -13.48 0.98
CA PHE A 79 7.95 -12.12 1.39
C PHE A 79 9.16 -11.17 1.39
N ALA A 80 10.33 -11.64 1.84
CA ALA A 80 11.56 -10.86 1.79
C ALA A 80 11.94 -10.47 0.35
N ILE A 81 11.89 -11.44 -0.58
CA ILE A 81 12.17 -11.22 -2.01
C ILE A 81 11.10 -10.30 -2.62
N ALA A 82 9.83 -10.45 -2.26
CA ALA A 82 8.74 -9.62 -2.74
C ALA A 82 8.90 -8.15 -2.34
N GLY A 83 9.24 -7.88 -1.07
CA GLY A 83 9.51 -6.54 -0.59
C GLY A 83 10.72 -5.90 -1.28
N LEU A 84 11.84 -6.62 -1.31
CA LEU A 84 13.04 -6.15 -1.99
C LEU A 84 12.80 -5.92 -3.49
N GLY A 85 12.07 -6.83 -4.15
CA GLY A 85 11.69 -6.71 -5.55
C GLY A 85 10.85 -5.47 -5.83
N GLY A 86 9.93 -5.11 -4.91
CA GLY A 86 9.15 -3.87 -4.98
C GLY A 86 10.04 -2.62 -4.97
N GLY A 87 11.03 -2.56 -4.06
CA GLY A 87 12.00 -1.47 -3.99
C GLY A 87 12.86 -1.38 -5.26
N ILE A 88 13.38 -2.51 -5.73
CA ILE A 88 14.18 -2.57 -6.97
C ILE A 88 13.35 -2.12 -8.18
N ALA A 89 12.09 -2.57 -8.28
CA ALA A 89 11.21 -2.18 -9.36
C ALA A 89 10.94 -0.67 -9.37
N MET A 90 10.74 -0.08 -8.19
CA MET A 90 10.50 1.35 -8.07
C MET A 90 11.75 2.16 -8.45
N ILE A 91 12.96 1.75 -8.05
CA ILE A 91 14.22 2.41 -8.41
C ILE A 91 14.52 2.25 -9.91
N GLY A 92 14.35 1.05 -10.46
CA GLY A 92 14.78 0.73 -11.82
C GLY A 92 13.83 1.16 -12.93
N GLY A 93 12.52 1.29 -12.65
CA GLY A 93 11.50 1.62 -13.66
C GLY A 93 10.28 2.33 -13.12
N GLY A 94 10.36 2.85 -11.89
CA GLY A 94 9.29 3.63 -11.27
C GLY A 94 7.98 2.86 -11.14
N ALA A 95 6.89 3.62 -11.13
CA ALA A 95 5.55 3.09 -10.94
C ALA A 95 5.12 2.07 -12.00
N ILE A 96 5.65 2.15 -13.21
CA ILE A 96 5.30 1.24 -14.31
C ILE A 96 5.87 -0.16 -14.02
N LEU A 97 7.15 -0.27 -13.70
CA LEU A 97 7.77 -1.56 -13.40
C LEU A 97 7.21 -2.16 -12.10
N LEU A 98 6.96 -1.31 -11.11
CA LEU A 98 6.27 -1.71 -9.89
C LEU A 98 4.88 -2.30 -10.19
N GLY A 99 4.09 -1.64 -11.05
CA GLY A 99 2.77 -2.13 -11.49
C GLY A 99 2.85 -3.48 -12.18
N VAL A 100 3.83 -3.70 -13.07
CA VAL A 100 4.06 -4.99 -13.73
C VAL A 100 4.42 -6.07 -12.70
N LEU A 101 5.27 -5.75 -11.72
CA LEU A 101 5.63 -6.69 -10.66
C LEU A 101 4.44 -7.04 -9.77
N VAL A 102 3.61 -6.06 -9.41
CA VAL A 102 2.36 -6.27 -8.64
C VAL A 102 1.41 -7.19 -9.39
N LEU A 103 1.19 -6.93 -10.69
CA LEU A 103 0.34 -7.80 -11.53
C LEU A 103 0.90 -9.22 -11.62
N SER A 104 2.22 -9.36 -11.76
CA SER A 104 2.88 -10.67 -11.78
C SER A 104 2.73 -11.41 -10.45
N ALA A 105 2.91 -10.71 -9.33
CA ALA A 105 2.71 -11.28 -7.99
C ALA A 105 1.24 -11.70 -7.78
N ALA A 106 0.29 -10.89 -8.19
CA ALA A 106 -1.13 -11.20 -8.12
C ALA A 106 -1.50 -12.40 -8.98
N ALA A 107 -0.96 -12.50 -10.20
CA ALA A 107 -1.16 -13.64 -11.10
C ALA A 107 -0.60 -14.94 -10.51
N LEU A 108 0.62 -14.91 -9.95
CA LEU A 108 1.24 -16.06 -9.28
C LEU A 108 0.44 -16.48 -8.05
N ALA A 109 -0.02 -15.50 -7.25
CA ALA A 109 -0.86 -15.74 -6.09
C ALA A 109 -2.19 -16.42 -6.49
N THR A 110 -2.86 -15.90 -7.52
CA THR A 110 -4.09 -16.48 -8.07
C THR A 110 -3.85 -17.89 -8.61
N ALA A 111 -2.77 -18.11 -9.35
CA ALA A 111 -2.42 -19.42 -9.86
C ALA A 111 -2.13 -20.44 -8.74
N SER A 112 -1.48 -20.00 -7.67
CA SER A 112 -1.24 -20.80 -6.48
C SER A 112 -2.55 -21.18 -5.78
N TYR A 113 -3.46 -20.21 -5.63
CA TYR A 113 -4.79 -20.43 -5.04
C TYR A 113 -5.61 -21.45 -5.85
N VAL A 114 -5.66 -21.31 -7.16
CA VAL A 114 -6.42 -22.26 -8.03
C VAL A 114 -5.85 -23.67 -8.00
N ARG A 115 -4.53 -23.81 -7.80
CA ARG A 115 -3.89 -25.12 -7.69
C ARG A 115 -4.03 -25.77 -6.33
N SER A 116 -4.15 -25.01 -5.27
CA SER A 116 -4.40 -25.54 -3.93
C SER A 116 -5.88 -25.89 -3.79
N HIS A 117 -6.24 -27.15 -4.09
CA HIS A 117 -7.60 -27.69 -3.95
C HIS A 117 -8.05 -27.87 -2.49
N ASP A 118 -7.42 -27.24 -1.54
CA ASP A 118 -7.77 -27.33 -0.12
C ASP A 118 -8.95 -26.40 0.18
N LEU A 119 -10.16 -26.96 0.08
CA LEU A 119 -11.45 -26.29 0.35
C LEU A 119 -11.63 -25.90 1.84
N THR A 120 -10.69 -26.25 2.70
CA THR A 120 -10.80 -26.05 4.15
C THR A 120 -10.28 -24.73 4.67
N ASP A 121 -9.50 -23.97 3.87
CA ASP A 121 -9.06 -22.62 4.26
C ASP A 121 -8.89 -21.74 3.01
N PRO A 122 -9.91 -20.94 2.63
CA PRO A 122 -9.79 -19.98 1.56
C PRO A 122 -8.83 -18.84 1.99
N GLY A 123 -7.54 -19.12 1.90
CA GLY A 123 -6.45 -18.27 2.39
C GLY A 123 -6.13 -17.06 1.51
N VAL A 124 -7.12 -16.34 0.97
CA VAL A 124 -6.97 -15.10 0.19
C VAL A 124 -6.09 -14.06 0.91
N THR A 125 -5.99 -14.18 2.24
CA THR A 125 -5.17 -13.26 3.06
C THR A 125 -3.66 -13.40 2.79
N THR A 126 -3.17 -14.57 2.35
CA THR A 126 -1.74 -14.76 2.05
C THR A 126 -1.38 -14.07 0.74
N GLU A 127 -2.24 -14.20 -0.25
CA GLU A 127 -2.10 -13.61 -1.56
C GLU A 127 -2.15 -12.07 -1.46
N LEU A 128 -3.12 -11.55 -0.71
CA LEU A 128 -3.21 -10.11 -0.42
C LEU A 128 -2.00 -9.59 0.34
N ALA A 129 -1.50 -10.33 1.33
CA ALA A 129 -0.29 -9.95 2.07
C ALA A 129 0.94 -9.90 1.17
N LEU A 130 1.06 -10.83 0.19
CA LEU A 130 2.16 -10.84 -0.76
C LEU A 130 2.13 -9.59 -1.66
N VAL A 131 0.98 -9.27 -2.22
CA VAL A 131 0.78 -8.06 -3.03
C VAL A 131 1.06 -6.80 -2.23
N ALA A 132 0.53 -6.72 -1.01
CA ALA A 132 0.80 -5.60 -0.10
C ALA A 132 2.30 -5.46 0.19
N THR A 133 3.03 -6.57 0.34
CA THR A 133 4.47 -6.54 0.58
C THR A 133 5.25 -5.95 -0.60
N VAL A 134 4.88 -6.30 -1.84
CA VAL A 134 5.48 -5.69 -3.05
C VAL A 134 5.23 -4.18 -3.09
N LEU A 135 3.99 -3.75 -2.81
CA LEU A 135 3.63 -2.34 -2.77
C LEU A 135 4.39 -1.57 -1.68
N LEU A 136 4.51 -2.15 -0.48
CA LEU A 136 5.27 -1.56 0.63
C LEU A 136 6.76 -1.46 0.30
N GLY A 137 7.31 -2.46 -0.38
CA GLY A 137 8.68 -2.41 -0.90
C GLY A 137 8.89 -1.25 -1.87
N GLY A 138 7.96 -1.05 -2.80
CA GLY A 138 7.98 0.10 -3.71
C GLY A 138 7.79 1.44 -3.00
N LEU A 139 6.91 1.50 -2.01
CA LEU A 139 6.66 2.69 -1.19
C LEU A 139 7.89 3.08 -0.34
N ALA A 140 8.73 2.13 0.02
CA ALA A 140 9.94 2.40 0.81
C ALA A 140 10.92 3.34 0.11
N VAL A 141 10.83 3.48 -1.22
CA VAL A 141 11.73 4.36 -2.00
C VAL A 141 11.35 5.84 -1.84
N PRO A 142 10.09 6.27 -2.14
CA PRO A 142 9.70 7.66 -1.94
C PRO A 142 9.41 8.01 -0.46
N GLU A 143 8.89 7.06 0.34
CA GLU A 143 8.38 7.32 1.68
C GLU A 143 8.75 6.19 2.65
N PRO A 144 10.03 6.10 3.07
CA PRO A 144 10.54 4.97 3.85
C PRO A 144 9.87 4.82 5.23
N LEU A 145 9.59 5.94 5.89
CA LEU A 145 8.94 5.93 7.20
C LEU A 145 7.48 5.45 7.11
N LEU A 146 6.77 5.89 6.08
CA LEU A 146 5.40 5.46 5.83
C LEU A 146 5.34 3.97 5.48
N ALA A 147 6.26 3.49 4.66
CA ALA A 147 6.35 2.07 4.31
C ALA A 147 6.61 1.20 5.53
N GLY A 148 7.56 1.57 6.37
CA GLY A 148 7.86 0.87 7.63
C GLY A 148 6.67 0.86 8.59
N GLY A 149 6.02 2.01 8.80
CA GLY A 149 4.82 2.12 9.64
C GLY A 149 3.66 1.28 9.11
N ALA A 150 3.40 1.33 7.81
CA ALA A 150 2.36 0.52 7.17
C ALA A 150 2.66 -0.98 7.24
N ALA A 151 3.93 -1.40 7.11
CA ALA A 151 4.33 -2.79 7.25
C ALA A 151 4.07 -3.31 8.67
N VAL A 152 4.33 -2.50 9.69
CA VAL A 152 4.00 -2.84 11.10
C VAL A 152 2.49 -2.99 11.25
N MET A 153 1.69 -2.06 10.71
CA MET A 153 0.22 -2.16 10.78
C MET A 153 -0.29 -3.43 10.10
N VAL A 154 0.21 -3.76 8.91
CA VAL A 154 -0.14 -5.01 8.20
C VAL A 154 0.24 -6.23 9.05
N ALA A 155 1.43 -6.27 9.61
CA ALA A 155 1.88 -7.37 10.46
C ALA A 155 1.01 -7.52 11.72
N VAL A 156 0.63 -6.41 12.36
CA VAL A 156 -0.27 -6.39 13.53
C VAL A 156 -1.66 -6.92 13.15
N VAL A 157 -2.23 -6.46 12.04
CA VAL A 157 -3.54 -6.95 11.55
C VAL A 157 -3.49 -8.44 11.26
N LEU A 158 -2.41 -8.90 10.63
CA LEU A 158 -2.20 -10.33 10.40
C LEU A 158 -2.05 -11.11 11.71
N ALA A 159 -1.31 -10.58 12.69
CA ALA A 159 -1.13 -11.19 14.01
C ALA A 159 -2.43 -11.21 14.82
N ALA A 160 -3.23 -10.18 14.70
CA ALA A 160 -4.47 -10.01 15.48
C ALA A 160 -5.64 -10.90 15.02
N ARG A 161 -5.55 -11.61 13.88
CA ARG A 161 -6.68 -12.42 13.37
C ARG A 161 -7.27 -13.38 14.40
N ALA A 162 -6.43 -14.14 15.09
CA ALA A 162 -6.90 -15.14 16.06
C ALA A 162 -7.52 -14.49 17.31
N PRO A 163 -6.87 -13.51 17.97
CA PRO A 163 -7.49 -12.82 19.09
C PRO A 163 -8.73 -12.02 18.69
N LEU A 164 -8.73 -11.38 17.49
CA LEU A 164 -9.89 -10.66 17.00
C LEU A 164 -11.10 -11.60 16.77
N HIS A 165 -10.86 -12.74 16.13
CA HIS A 165 -11.94 -13.70 15.87
C HIS A 165 -12.53 -14.26 17.16
N ARG A 166 -11.68 -14.53 18.16
CA ARG A 166 -12.13 -14.94 19.48
C ARG A 166 -12.87 -13.82 20.20
N PHE A 167 -12.36 -12.60 20.14
CA PHE A 167 -12.99 -11.43 20.76
C PHE A 167 -14.36 -11.15 20.16
N VAL A 168 -14.49 -11.16 18.84
CA VAL A 168 -15.77 -10.92 18.15
C VAL A 168 -16.75 -12.07 18.36
N GLY A 169 -16.27 -13.34 18.40
CA GLY A 169 -17.14 -14.50 18.52
C GLY A 169 -17.50 -14.89 19.95
N GLU A 170 -16.65 -14.61 20.93
CA GLU A 170 -16.84 -15.05 22.32
C GLU A 170 -17.18 -13.91 23.29
N VAL A 171 -16.76 -12.67 22.99
CA VAL A 171 -16.86 -11.54 23.92
C VAL A 171 -17.95 -10.56 23.51
N LEU A 172 -18.16 -10.32 22.20
CA LEU A 172 -19.20 -9.41 21.73
C LEU A 172 -20.50 -10.17 21.41
N SER A 173 -21.60 -9.71 22.00
CA SER A 173 -22.92 -10.09 21.54
C SER A 173 -23.22 -9.43 20.17
N GLU A 174 -24.15 -9.98 19.39
CA GLU A 174 -24.54 -9.42 18.08
C GLU A 174 -24.97 -7.95 18.18
N ARG A 175 -25.58 -7.55 19.28
CA ARG A 175 -26.00 -6.16 19.53
C ARG A 175 -24.82 -5.24 19.80
N GLU A 176 -23.89 -5.64 20.65
CA GLU A 176 -22.68 -4.87 20.95
C GLU A 176 -21.79 -4.70 19.71
N LEU A 177 -21.70 -5.72 18.86
CA LEU A 177 -21.01 -5.62 17.58
C LEU A 177 -21.68 -4.58 16.67
N ALA A 178 -23.02 -4.59 16.58
CA ALA A 178 -23.75 -3.60 15.79
C ALA A 178 -23.54 -2.18 16.34
N ASP A 179 -23.58 -2.00 17.66
CA ASP A 179 -23.38 -0.71 18.31
C ASP A 179 -21.96 -0.17 18.08
N VAL A 180 -20.93 -1.01 18.17
CA VAL A 180 -19.53 -0.66 17.87
C VAL A 180 -19.36 -0.28 16.40
N LEU A 181 -19.99 -1.01 15.47
CA LEU A 181 -19.93 -0.71 14.05
C LEU A 181 -20.64 0.63 13.72
N VAL A 182 -21.80 0.87 14.31
CA VAL A 182 -22.51 2.14 14.15
C VAL A 182 -21.72 3.28 14.73
N LEU A 183 -21.22 3.15 15.95
CA LEU A 183 -20.42 4.18 16.62
C LEU A 183 -19.11 4.46 15.87
N GLY A 184 -18.39 3.40 15.49
CA GLY A 184 -17.15 3.50 14.73
C GLY A 184 -17.36 4.11 13.35
N GLY A 185 -18.42 3.69 12.63
CA GLY A 185 -18.79 4.26 11.34
C GLY A 185 -19.20 5.73 11.45
N ALA A 186 -20.01 6.05 12.47
CA ALA A 186 -20.40 7.45 12.74
C ALA A 186 -19.16 8.30 13.07
N ALA A 187 -18.27 7.84 13.94
CA ALA A 187 -17.04 8.55 14.24
C ALA A 187 -16.16 8.77 13.01
N LEU A 188 -15.98 7.73 12.19
CA LEU A 188 -15.12 7.78 11.01
C LEU A 188 -15.66 8.71 9.91
N VAL A 189 -17.00 8.87 9.83
CA VAL A 189 -17.66 9.75 8.87
C VAL A 189 -17.88 11.15 9.45
N LEU A 190 -18.34 11.25 10.69
CA LEU A 190 -18.69 12.55 11.28
C LEU A 190 -17.46 13.33 11.73
N LEU A 191 -16.43 12.67 12.28
CA LEU A 191 -15.22 13.37 12.77
C LEU A 191 -14.53 14.20 11.66
N PRO A 192 -14.27 13.69 10.45
CA PRO A 192 -13.67 14.49 9.39
C PRO A 192 -14.60 15.53 8.77
N LEU A 193 -15.94 15.41 8.96
CA LEU A 193 -16.91 16.41 8.51
C LEU A 193 -17.13 17.54 9.50
N LEU A 194 -16.74 17.38 10.76
CA LEU A 194 -16.86 18.44 11.76
C LEU A 194 -15.86 19.55 11.43
N PRO A 195 -16.34 20.82 11.31
CA PRO A 195 -15.44 21.94 11.08
C PRO A 195 -14.58 22.16 12.33
N ASP A 196 -13.28 22.30 12.12
CA ASP A 196 -12.30 22.61 13.16
C ASP A 196 -12.48 24.06 13.65
N ARG A 197 -13.58 24.29 14.38
CA ARG A 197 -13.95 25.59 14.96
C ARG A 197 -14.42 25.39 16.40
N ALA A 198 -13.89 26.19 17.29
CA ALA A 198 -14.36 26.25 18.67
C ALA A 198 -15.85 26.61 18.72
N MET A 199 -16.69 25.68 19.11
CA MET A 199 -18.14 25.83 19.20
C MET A 199 -18.60 25.75 20.66
N GLY A 200 -19.73 26.39 20.95
CA GLY A 200 -20.40 26.38 22.25
C GLY A 200 -20.16 27.61 23.09
N PRO A 201 -20.94 27.76 24.15
CA PRO A 201 -20.77 28.87 25.10
C PRO A 201 -19.40 28.74 25.75
N PHE A 202 -18.59 29.77 25.65
CA PHE A 202 -17.19 29.87 26.10
C PHE A 202 -16.12 29.17 25.23
N ALA A 203 -16.42 28.79 23.98
CA ALA A 203 -15.47 28.08 23.08
C ALA A 203 -14.82 26.80 23.74
N ALA A 204 -15.59 26.14 24.61
CA ALA A 204 -15.08 25.05 25.45
C ALA A 204 -15.01 23.69 24.72
N ILE A 205 -15.61 23.56 23.54
CA ILE A 205 -15.66 22.33 22.79
C ILE A 205 -14.99 22.56 21.42
N ASN A 206 -13.83 21.95 21.22
CA ASN A 206 -13.19 21.82 19.92
C ASN A 206 -13.26 20.32 19.58
N PRO A 207 -14.12 19.91 18.62
CA PRO A 207 -14.26 18.51 18.24
C PRO A 207 -13.04 18.00 17.48
#